data_e4756b0b18c798e2a6706028e511b496
#
_entry.id   e4756b0b18c798e2a6706028e511b496
#
_cell.length_a   1.000
_cell.length_b   1.000
_cell.length_c   1.000
_cell.angle_alpha   90.00
_cell.angle_beta   90.00
_cell.angle_gamma   90.00
#
_symmetry.space_group_name_H-M   'P 1'
#
loop_
_entity.id
_entity.type
_entity.pdbx_description
1 polymer ?
#
loop_
_entity_poly.entity_id
_entity_poly.type
_entity_poly.pdbx_seq_one_letter_code
_entity_poly.pdbx_strand_id
1 'polypeptide(L)'
;MSKKIKENMKNKKTKKRVKVLRIIGVLLLIIMLFCAGFVGYSTYKNGWGVKGMIQTAMRQDEEKLADLDPITVLIMGVSEDISSKLTDTIIVASYNPKTQKATLLSIPRDTFVGKNKNTATPSNKINALYQTNPIKTLEAVNKITGLDIKHYVVISNNALVELVNEIGGVEFDVPINMNYDDSSQNLAIHLKKGVQKLNGEQAEGLVRFRKNNDGTTYPLEYGDNDLGRMRTQREFITELTKQTLQLKNITKIGNFFDIVKKNVTTNFKNWSVIKDYIAYAVDFDTENIQTAILPGEAGYYNKYSFFIYDQKETDKLVKELFEEQNGVIEEENQADNTTSNETVNSQNSENSKIKIELLNGSGDKTLLTKATKELKEKGYNVYKTGTNENVVSRTVIMNKTAVKSVITEDIKEVLGVGDIQSSVSSSSTVDIRIIIGKDYK
;
A
#
# COMPACT_ATOMS: atom_id res chain seq x y z
N MET A 1 -13.48 -11.53 -85.07
CA MET A 1 -14.17 -12.24 -83.90
C MET A 1 -13.40 -12.21 -82.59
N SER A 2 -12.12 -11.88 -82.56
CA SER A 2 -11.25 -12.03 -81.35
C SER A 2 -11.35 -10.89 -80.32
N LYS A 3 -11.57 -9.60 -80.69
CA LYS A 3 -11.58 -8.47 -79.71
C LYS A 3 -12.82 -8.46 -78.84
N LYS A 4 -14.00 -8.72 -79.39
CA LYS A 4 -15.29 -8.71 -78.60
C LYS A 4 -15.38 -9.85 -77.58
N ILE A 5 -14.72 -11.01 -77.90
CA ILE A 5 -14.69 -12.13 -76.93
C ILE A 5 -13.76 -11.83 -75.74
N LYS A 6 -12.61 -11.18 -75.97
CA LYS A 6 -11.68 -10.76 -74.89
C LYS A 6 -12.28 -9.71 -74.01
N GLU A 7 -13.02 -8.77 -74.53
CA GLU A 7 -13.70 -7.72 -73.80
C GLU A 7 -14.85 -8.24 -72.90
N ASN A 8 -15.67 -9.15 -73.39
CA ASN A 8 -16.68 -9.87 -72.66
C ASN A 8 -16.14 -10.75 -71.53
N MET A 9 -14.99 -11.41 -71.75
CA MET A 9 -14.31 -12.19 -70.72
C MET A 9 -13.68 -11.31 -69.64
N LYS A 10 -13.17 -10.10 -70.02
CA LYS A 10 -12.62 -9.11 -69.05
C LYS A 10 -13.75 -8.51 -68.19
N ASN A 11 -14.89 -8.18 -68.80
CA ASN A 11 -16.06 -7.68 -68.06
C ASN A 11 -16.73 -8.72 -67.15
N LYS A 12 -16.74 -10.01 -67.55
CA LYS A 12 -17.18 -11.11 -66.66
C LYS A 12 -16.27 -11.33 -65.47
N LYS A 13 -14.91 -11.28 -65.67
CA LYS A 13 -13.93 -11.38 -64.57
C LYS A 13 -14.00 -10.21 -63.63
N THR A 14 -14.23 -8.97 -64.12
CA THR A 14 -14.38 -7.76 -63.28
C THR A 14 -15.67 -7.80 -62.46
N LYS A 15 -16.79 -8.21 -63.07
CA LYS A 15 -18.07 -8.39 -62.36
C LYS A 15 -18.01 -9.49 -61.28
N LYS A 16 -17.25 -10.59 -61.55
CA LYS A 16 -17.04 -11.64 -60.57
C LYS A 16 -16.15 -11.18 -59.39
N ARG A 17 -15.09 -10.41 -59.67
CA ARG A 17 -14.22 -9.80 -58.62
C ARG A 17 -14.98 -8.81 -57.76
N VAL A 18 -15.83 -7.96 -58.34
CA VAL A 18 -16.66 -7.01 -57.58
C VAL A 18 -17.70 -7.71 -56.71
N LYS A 19 -18.30 -8.81 -57.16
CA LYS A 19 -19.21 -9.62 -56.35
C LYS A 19 -18.47 -10.29 -55.18
N VAL A 20 -17.27 -10.85 -55.41
CA VAL A 20 -16.44 -11.47 -54.36
C VAL A 20 -16.00 -10.43 -53.34
N LEU A 21 -15.55 -9.23 -53.77
CA LEU A 21 -15.20 -8.13 -52.87
C LEU A 21 -16.40 -7.64 -52.03
N ARG A 22 -17.61 -7.59 -52.61
CA ARG A 22 -18.83 -7.25 -51.84
C ARG A 22 -19.17 -8.32 -50.80
N ILE A 23 -19.03 -9.61 -51.12
CA ILE A 23 -19.26 -10.71 -50.19
C ILE A 23 -18.23 -10.67 -49.05
N ILE A 24 -16.95 -10.40 -49.34
CA ILE A 24 -15.91 -10.23 -48.33
C ILE A 24 -16.20 -9.02 -47.46
N GLY A 25 -16.63 -7.89 -48.04
CA GLY A 25 -17.01 -6.68 -47.29
C GLY A 25 -18.19 -6.92 -46.35
N VAL A 26 -19.21 -7.67 -46.79
CA VAL A 26 -20.37 -8.03 -45.94
C VAL A 26 -19.95 -9.00 -44.84
N LEU A 27 -19.08 -9.98 -45.12
CA LEU A 27 -18.54 -10.87 -44.10
C LEU A 27 -17.71 -10.14 -43.04
N LEU A 28 -16.84 -9.20 -43.46
CA LEU A 28 -16.09 -8.35 -42.51
C LEU A 28 -17.01 -7.47 -41.68
N LEU A 29 -18.09 -6.94 -42.23
CA LEU A 29 -19.07 -6.16 -41.54
C LEU A 29 -19.84 -7.01 -40.49
N ILE A 30 -20.19 -8.24 -40.85
CA ILE A 30 -20.83 -9.20 -39.95
C ILE A 30 -19.88 -9.57 -38.78
N ILE A 31 -18.61 -9.83 -39.07
CA ILE A 31 -17.58 -10.13 -38.07
C ILE A 31 -17.41 -8.92 -37.16
N MET A 32 -17.34 -7.71 -37.73
CA MET A 32 -17.25 -6.47 -36.92
C MET A 32 -18.46 -6.27 -36.01
N LEU A 33 -19.68 -6.51 -36.51
CA LEU A 33 -20.91 -6.42 -35.71
C LEU A 33 -20.95 -7.50 -34.63
N PHE A 34 -20.47 -8.71 -34.93
CA PHE A 34 -20.38 -9.80 -33.95
C PHE A 34 -19.34 -9.49 -32.86
N CYS A 35 -18.16 -8.97 -33.23
CA CYS A 35 -17.16 -8.50 -32.28
C CYS A 35 -17.68 -7.33 -31.43
N ALA A 36 -18.35 -6.34 -32.04
CA ALA A 36 -18.95 -5.23 -31.32
C ALA A 36 -20.07 -5.69 -30.37
N GLY A 37 -20.90 -6.64 -30.82
CA GLY A 37 -21.95 -7.25 -29.98
C GLY A 37 -21.36 -8.06 -28.83
N PHE A 38 -20.30 -8.82 -29.06
CA PHE A 38 -19.59 -9.58 -28.02
C PHE A 38 -18.93 -8.65 -27.00
N VAL A 39 -18.20 -7.62 -27.46
CA VAL A 39 -17.58 -6.61 -26.57
C VAL A 39 -18.68 -5.85 -25.83
N GLY A 40 -19.77 -5.44 -26.49
CA GLY A 40 -20.90 -4.78 -25.85
C GLY A 40 -21.57 -5.64 -24.79
N TYR A 41 -21.82 -6.92 -25.06
CA TYR A 41 -22.39 -7.86 -24.11
C TYR A 41 -21.45 -8.10 -22.91
N SER A 42 -20.17 -8.30 -23.19
CA SER A 42 -19.16 -8.52 -22.15
C SER A 42 -18.97 -7.30 -21.27
N THR A 43 -18.99 -6.09 -21.89
CA THR A 43 -18.95 -4.81 -21.15
C THR A 43 -20.23 -4.59 -20.32
N TYR A 44 -21.39 -5.01 -20.84
CA TYR A 44 -22.64 -4.98 -20.11
C TYR A 44 -22.60 -5.89 -18.88
N LYS A 45 -22.07 -7.12 -19.01
CA LYS A 45 -21.91 -8.09 -17.90
C LYS A 45 -20.98 -7.55 -16.81
N ASN A 46 -19.90 -6.85 -17.20
CA ASN A 46 -18.88 -6.31 -16.30
C ASN A 46 -19.15 -4.85 -15.87
N GLY A 47 -20.35 -4.31 -16.13
CA GLY A 47 -20.70 -2.93 -15.88
C GLY A 47 -20.38 -2.00 -17.08
N TRP A 48 -21.28 -1.04 -17.37
CA TRP A 48 -21.08 -0.12 -18.48
C TRP A 48 -19.99 0.92 -18.19
N GLY A 49 -19.31 1.37 -19.24
CA GLY A 49 -18.31 2.43 -19.19
C GLY A 49 -16.88 1.93 -19.37
N VAL A 50 -15.91 2.84 -19.15
CA VAL A 50 -14.47 2.54 -19.32
C VAL A 50 -14.04 1.40 -18.41
N LYS A 51 -14.57 1.33 -17.19
CA LYS A 51 -14.32 0.26 -16.23
C LYS A 51 -14.71 -1.11 -16.79
N GLY A 52 -15.93 -1.28 -17.26
CA GLY A 52 -16.40 -2.54 -17.84
C GLY A 52 -15.63 -2.94 -19.12
N MET A 53 -15.19 -1.95 -19.91
CA MET A 53 -14.32 -2.22 -21.07
C MET A 53 -12.95 -2.75 -20.64
N ILE A 54 -12.36 -2.20 -19.59
CA ILE A 54 -11.07 -2.63 -19.04
C ILE A 54 -11.19 -4.03 -18.46
N GLN A 55 -12.22 -4.30 -17.65
CA GLN A 55 -12.49 -5.61 -17.08
C GLN A 55 -12.66 -6.67 -18.18
N THR A 56 -13.39 -6.33 -19.24
CA THR A 56 -13.55 -7.19 -20.42
C THR A 56 -12.24 -7.43 -21.13
N ALA A 57 -11.43 -6.39 -21.34
CA ALA A 57 -10.13 -6.49 -21.99
C ALA A 57 -9.12 -7.30 -21.17
N MET A 58 -9.16 -7.19 -19.87
CA MET A 58 -8.32 -7.93 -18.92
C MET A 58 -8.85 -9.34 -18.62
N ARG A 59 -10.01 -9.73 -19.21
CA ARG A 59 -10.67 -11.01 -18.98
C ARG A 59 -10.94 -11.29 -17.49
N GLN A 60 -11.38 -10.28 -16.76
CA GLN A 60 -11.83 -10.47 -15.39
C GLN A 60 -13.07 -11.37 -15.39
N ASP A 61 -12.96 -12.48 -14.71
CA ASP A 61 -13.97 -13.52 -14.61
C ASP A 61 -14.23 -13.78 -13.11
N GLU A 62 -15.51 -13.76 -12.69
CA GLU A 62 -15.88 -14.03 -11.31
C GLU A 62 -15.41 -15.43 -10.85
N GLU A 63 -15.40 -16.40 -11.78
CA GLU A 63 -14.91 -17.75 -11.52
C GLU A 63 -13.40 -17.73 -11.21
N LYS A 64 -12.61 -16.93 -11.93
CA LYS A 64 -11.18 -16.75 -11.65
C LYS A 64 -10.92 -15.97 -10.36
N LEU A 65 -11.77 -14.99 -10.02
CA LEU A 65 -11.67 -14.28 -8.75
C LEU A 65 -11.88 -15.23 -7.57
N ALA A 66 -12.81 -16.17 -7.69
CA ALA A 66 -13.07 -17.18 -6.66
C ALA A 66 -11.84 -18.06 -6.39
N ASP A 67 -11.01 -18.31 -7.41
CA ASP A 67 -9.80 -19.13 -7.32
C ASP A 67 -8.55 -18.37 -6.83
N LEU A 68 -8.62 -17.02 -6.70
CA LEU A 68 -7.49 -16.23 -6.22
C LEU A 68 -7.50 -16.14 -4.70
N ASP A 69 -6.51 -16.74 -4.07
CA ASP A 69 -6.26 -16.60 -2.64
C ASP A 69 -5.57 -15.26 -2.33
N PRO A 70 -5.66 -14.74 -1.09
CA PRO A 70 -4.86 -13.60 -0.67
C PRO A 70 -3.37 -13.84 -0.92
N ILE A 71 -2.68 -12.86 -1.49
CA ILE A 71 -1.25 -12.95 -1.74
C ILE A 71 -0.47 -12.11 -0.72
N THR A 72 0.51 -12.72 -0.06
CA THR A 72 1.43 -12.01 0.85
C THR A 72 2.86 -12.13 0.33
N VAL A 73 3.55 -10.98 0.25
CA VAL A 73 4.87 -10.84 -0.34
C VAL A 73 5.77 -10.02 0.57
N LEU A 74 7.02 -10.42 0.75
CA LEU A 74 8.04 -9.60 1.39
C LEU A 74 8.70 -8.67 0.36
N ILE A 75 8.50 -7.38 0.50
CA ILE A 75 9.15 -6.34 -0.31
C ILE A 75 10.41 -5.88 0.40
N MET A 76 11.54 -5.89 -0.30
CA MET A 76 12.84 -5.44 0.18
C MET A 76 13.40 -4.37 -0.76
N GLY A 77 13.66 -3.18 -0.24
CA GLY A 77 14.34 -2.10 -0.95
C GLY A 77 15.84 -2.16 -0.71
N VAL A 78 16.63 -2.13 -1.77
CA VAL A 78 18.11 -2.16 -1.71
C VAL A 78 18.72 -1.00 -2.47
N SER A 79 19.80 -0.44 -1.94
CA SER A 79 20.63 0.53 -2.62
C SER A 79 21.76 -0.19 -3.37
N GLU A 80 21.86 0.02 -4.68
CA GLU A 80 22.89 -0.64 -5.51
C GLU A 80 24.29 -0.02 -5.30
N ASP A 81 24.34 1.21 -4.81
CA ASP A 81 25.56 2.01 -4.71
C ASP A 81 26.45 1.66 -3.51
N ILE A 82 26.00 0.77 -2.62
CA ILE A 82 26.70 0.47 -1.37
C ILE A 82 27.27 -0.93 -1.45
N SER A 83 28.60 -1.04 -1.27
CA SER A 83 29.33 -2.31 -1.16
C SER A 83 28.78 -3.26 -0.07
N SER A 84 27.92 -2.77 0.81
CA SER A 84 27.38 -3.49 1.96
C SER A 84 26.13 -4.33 1.68
N LYS A 85 25.47 -4.21 0.52
CA LYS A 85 24.23 -4.96 0.17
C LYS A 85 23.26 -5.13 1.34
N LEU A 86 22.88 -4.02 1.98
CA LEU A 86 21.91 -4.00 3.07
C LEU A 86 20.51 -3.67 2.53
N THR A 87 19.48 -4.13 3.20
CA THR A 87 18.10 -3.67 2.92
C THR A 87 17.76 -2.45 3.76
N ASP A 88 17.36 -1.36 3.13
CA ASP A 88 16.92 -0.15 3.83
C ASP A 88 15.40 -0.11 4.06
N THR A 89 14.65 -0.87 3.27
CA THR A 89 13.20 -1.01 3.36
C THR A 89 12.84 -2.49 3.44
N ILE A 90 12.02 -2.86 4.42
CA ILE A 90 11.50 -4.22 4.60
C ILE A 90 10.01 -4.08 4.91
N ILE A 91 9.14 -4.52 4.00
CA ILE A 91 7.69 -4.39 4.13
C ILE A 91 7.03 -5.73 3.80
N VAL A 92 6.17 -6.22 4.68
CA VAL A 92 5.24 -7.30 4.36
C VAL A 92 4.02 -6.66 3.72
N ALA A 93 3.77 -6.98 2.46
CA ALA A 93 2.62 -6.51 1.71
C ALA A 93 1.66 -7.67 1.46
N SER A 94 0.37 -7.48 1.76
CA SER A 94 -0.70 -8.43 1.47
C SER A 94 -1.79 -7.76 0.65
N TYR A 95 -2.39 -8.51 -0.26
CA TYR A 95 -3.55 -8.09 -1.03
C TYR A 95 -4.55 -9.24 -1.16
N ASN A 96 -5.79 -8.98 -0.82
CA ASN A 96 -6.90 -9.90 -1.01
C ASN A 96 -7.82 -9.38 -2.14
N PRO A 97 -7.81 -10.01 -3.32
CA PRO A 97 -8.61 -9.56 -4.45
C PRO A 97 -10.12 -9.72 -4.23
N LYS A 98 -10.55 -10.64 -3.34
CA LYS A 98 -11.97 -10.90 -3.03
C LYS A 98 -12.56 -9.81 -2.15
N THR A 99 -11.82 -9.38 -1.13
CA THR A 99 -12.27 -8.34 -0.18
C THR A 99 -11.82 -6.93 -0.59
N GLN A 100 -10.97 -6.82 -1.62
CA GLN A 100 -10.36 -5.55 -2.03
C GLN A 100 -9.68 -4.82 -0.87
N LYS A 101 -8.95 -5.57 -0.02
CA LYS A 101 -8.16 -5.03 1.09
C LYS A 101 -6.68 -5.28 0.86
N ALA A 102 -5.85 -4.35 1.28
CA ALA A 102 -4.40 -4.50 1.27
C ALA A 102 -3.79 -4.09 2.61
N THR A 103 -2.67 -4.69 2.96
CA THR A 103 -1.93 -4.41 4.19
C THR A 103 -0.46 -4.16 3.88
N LEU A 104 0.12 -3.15 4.53
CA LEU A 104 1.56 -2.87 4.50
C LEU A 104 2.10 -2.85 5.93
N LEU A 105 2.82 -3.89 6.34
CA LEU A 105 3.51 -3.96 7.63
C LEU A 105 5.00 -3.68 7.44
N SER A 106 5.48 -2.55 7.93
CA SER A 106 6.90 -2.19 7.87
C SER A 106 7.67 -2.83 9.02
N ILE A 107 8.79 -3.46 8.69
CA ILE A 107 9.75 -4.04 9.63
C ILE A 107 10.96 -3.09 9.74
N PRO A 108 11.26 -2.52 10.91
CA PRO A 108 12.43 -1.66 11.09
C PRO A 108 13.72 -2.41 10.71
N ARG A 109 14.55 -1.79 9.86
CA ARG A 109 15.78 -2.42 9.35
C ARG A 109 16.77 -2.82 10.45
N ASP A 110 16.71 -2.14 11.60
CA ASP A 110 17.56 -2.36 12.75
C ASP A 110 16.99 -3.41 13.72
N THR A 111 15.90 -4.12 13.35
CA THR A 111 15.28 -5.16 14.16
C THR A 111 16.29 -6.23 14.54
N PHE A 112 16.36 -6.52 15.84
CA PHE A 112 17.28 -7.54 16.38
C PHE A 112 16.77 -8.94 16.04
N VAL A 113 17.63 -9.72 15.36
CA VAL A 113 17.36 -11.12 14.97
C VAL A 113 18.44 -12.09 15.49
N GLY A 114 19.31 -11.60 16.37
CA GLY A 114 20.35 -12.43 16.98
C GLY A 114 19.81 -13.36 18.08
N LYS A 115 20.58 -14.39 18.39
CA LYS A 115 20.23 -15.38 19.46
C LYS A 115 20.62 -14.90 20.85
N ASN A 116 21.69 -14.11 20.96
CA ASN A 116 22.26 -13.71 22.24
C ASN A 116 22.49 -12.19 22.30
N LYS A 117 21.82 -11.56 23.26
CA LYS A 117 21.86 -10.11 23.48
C LYS A 117 23.26 -9.63 23.91
N ASN A 118 23.98 -10.44 24.69
CA ASN A 118 25.30 -10.08 25.27
C ASN A 118 26.42 -10.10 24.23
N THR A 119 26.25 -10.81 23.13
CA THR A 119 27.24 -10.92 22.03
C THR A 119 26.68 -10.24 20.73
N ALA A 120 25.65 -9.43 20.86
CA ALA A 120 25.04 -8.76 19.72
C ALA A 120 26.02 -7.82 19.02
N THR A 121 25.99 -7.83 17.70
CA THR A 121 26.77 -6.99 16.80
C THR A 121 25.86 -6.43 15.71
N PRO A 122 26.26 -5.41 14.95
CA PRO A 122 25.46 -4.89 13.83
C PRO A 122 25.00 -5.96 12.82
N SER A 123 25.73 -7.07 12.67
CA SER A 123 25.32 -8.20 11.82
C SER A 123 24.08 -8.96 12.34
N ASN A 124 23.63 -8.68 13.56
CA ASN A 124 22.39 -9.22 14.12
C ASN A 124 21.16 -8.31 13.84
N LYS A 125 21.30 -7.29 13.03
CA LYS A 125 20.19 -6.53 12.49
C LYS A 125 19.57 -7.27 11.31
N ILE A 126 18.24 -7.19 11.16
CA ILE A 126 17.54 -7.90 10.09
C ILE A 126 18.01 -7.47 8.69
N ASN A 127 18.38 -6.20 8.50
CA ASN A 127 18.89 -5.70 7.23
C ASN A 127 20.20 -6.35 6.80
N ALA A 128 21.02 -6.80 7.76
CA ALA A 128 22.29 -7.48 7.49
C ALA A 128 22.11 -8.91 6.95
N LEU A 129 20.95 -9.52 7.14
CA LEU A 129 20.67 -10.88 6.64
C LEU A 129 20.64 -10.93 5.11
N TYR A 130 20.24 -9.84 4.46
CA TYR A 130 20.16 -9.76 3.00
C TYR A 130 21.52 -9.92 2.30
N GLN A 131 22.61 -9.50 2.90
CA GLN A 131 23.96 -9.48 2.28
C GLN A 131 24.30 -10.74 1.47
N THR A 132 23.77 -11.86 1.88
CA THR A 132 24.08 -13.16 1.30
C THR A 132 22.90 -13.82 0.58
N ASN A 133 21.67 -13.58 1.04
CA ASN A 133 20.50 -14.26 0.51
C ASN A 133 19.19 -13.60 0.99
N PRO A 134 18.32 -13.14 0.07
CA PRO A 134 17.00 -12.59 0.42
C PRO A 134 16.12 -13.59 1.20
N ILE A 135 16.31 -14.89 1.02
CA ILE A 135 15.58 -15.94 1.75
C ILE A 135 15.83 -15.86 3.26
N LYS A 136 17.03 -15.50 3.70
CA LYS A 136 17.32 -15.36 5.15
C LYS A 136 16.51 -14.23 5.79
N THR A 137 16.30 -13.13 5.06
CA THR A 137 15.43 -12.04 5.52
C THR A 137 13.99 -12.50 5.56
N LEU A 138 13.52 -13.25 4.55
CA LEU A 138 12.18 -13.83 4.49
C LEU A 138 11.92 -14.78 5.68
N GLU A 139 12.84 -15.69 5.97
CA GLU A 139 12.76 -16.62 7.11
C GLU A 139 12.72 -15.88 8.45
N ALA A 140 13.52 -14.81 8.59
CA ALA A 140 13.51 -13.99 9.81
C ALA A 140 12.19 -13.26 9.99
N VAL A 141 11.62 -12.69 8.90
CA VAL A 141 10.31 -12.05 8.94
C VAL A 141 9.22 -13.05 9.28
N ASN A 142 9.19 -14.23 8.64
CA ASN A 142 8.24 -15.28 8.97
C ASN A 142 8.32 -15.69 10.45
N LYS A 143 9.54 -15.79 10.99
CA LYS A 143 9.73 -16.10 12.42
C LYS A 143 9.20 -15.00 13.34
N ILE A 144 9.38 -13.73 12.99
CA ILE A 144 8.91 -12.58 13.78
C ILE A 144 7.38 -12.48 13.74
N THR A 145 6.81 -12.64 12.54
CA THR A 145 5.38 -12.39 12.30
C THR A 145 4.52 -13.63 12.48
N GLY A 146 5.08 -14.83 12.51
CA GLY A 146 4.32 -16.08 12.46
C GLY A 146 3.67 -16.38 11.12
N LEU A 147 3.81 -15.49 10.12
CA LEU A 147 3.26 -15.68 8.77
C LEU A 147 4.06 -16.73 7.98
N ASP A 148 3.42 -17.34 6.98
CA ASP A 148 4.05 -18.27 6.05
C ASP A 148 4.21 -17.60 4.67
N ILE A 149 5.00 -16.52 4.63
CA ILE A 149 5.28 -15.77 3.41
C ILE A 149 6.17 -16.62 2.51
N LYS A 150 5.71 -16.89 1.30
CA LYS A 150 6.41 -17.73 0.31
C LYS A 150 7.24 -16.93 -0.68
N HIS A 151 6.84 -15.68 -0.89
CA HIS A 151 7.37 -14.87 -1.98
C HIS A 151 8.05 -13.61 -1.47
N TYR A 152 9.12 -13.24 -2.17
CA TYR A 152 9.80 -11.98 -1.96
C TYR A 152 9.99 -11.21 -3.27
N VAL A 153 10.12 -9.91 -3.14
CA VAL A 153 10.44 -8.96 -4.20
C VAL A 153 11.53 -8.03 -3.70
N VAL A 154 12.66 -8.00 -4.39
CA VAL A 154 13.76 -7.06 -4.13
C VAL A 154 13.73 -5.98 -5.20
N ILE A 155 13.57 -4.74 -4.77
CA ILE A 155 13.46 -3.56 -5.64
C ILE A 155 14.70 -2.72 -5.45
N SER A 156 15.40 -2.40 -6.55
CA SER A 156 16.50 -1.44 -6.54
C SER A 156 15.97 0.00 -6.63
N ASN A 157 16.81 0.96 -6.25
CA ASN A 157 16.49 2.38 -6.42
C ASN A 157 16.23 2.72 -7.90
N ASN A 158 17.00 2.15 -8.82
CA ASN A 158 16.81 2.36 -10.25
C ASN A 158 15.43 1.88 -10.73
N ALA A 159 14.93 0.75 -10.19
CA ALA A 159 13.58 0.29 -10.50
C ALA A 159 12.52 1.31 -10.07
N LEU A 160 12.65 1.89 -8.88
CA LEU A 160 11.75 2.93 -8.40
C LEU A 160 11.76 4.16 -9.32
N VAL A 161 12.96 4.60 -9.72
CA VAL A 161 13.14 5.74 -10.64
C VAL A 161 12.44 5.48 -11.99
N GLU A 162 12.66 4.30 -12.60
CA GLU A 162 12.02 3.92 -13.86
C GLU A 162 10.49 3.85 -13.73
N LEU A 163 9.97 3.27 -12.65
CA LEU A 163 8.52 3.14 -12.41
C LEU A 163 7.83 4.49 -12.27
N VAL A 164 8.41 5.40 -11.48
CA VAL A 164 7.87 6.75 -11.28
C VAL A 164 7.91 7.56 -12.59
N ASN A 165 8.98 7.45 -13.35
CA ASN A 165 9.10 8.14 -14.64
C ASN A 165 8.12 7.61 -15.68
N GLU A 166 7.84 6.29 -15.71
CA GLU A 166 6.88 5.68 -16.63
C GLU A 166 5.47 6.24 -16.46
N ILE A 167 5.00 6.44 -15.23
CA ILE A 167 3.69 7.05 -14.98
C ILE A 167 3.71 8.58 -15.16
N GLY A 168 4.88 9.15 -15.41
CA GLY A 168 5.06 10.59 -15.64
C GLY A 168 5.22 11.41 -14.35
N GLY A 169 5.69 10.77 -13.27
CA GLY A 169 5.88 11.37 -11.95
C GLY A 169 4.70 11.12 -11.00
N VAL A 170 4.94 11.25 -9.70
CA VAL A 170 3.97 11.07 -8.62
C VAL A 170 3.73 12.40 -7.91
N GLU A 171 2.47 12.81 -7.78
CA GLU A 171 2.09 13.92 -6.92
C GLU A 171 2.10 13.45 -5.46
N PHE A 172 2.88 14.13 -4.61
CA PHE A 172 3.06 13.73 -3.23
C PHE A 172 3.19 14.94 -2.31
N ASP A 173 2.60 14.87 -1.11
CA ASP A 173 2.74 15.90 -0.08
C ASP A 173 4.00 15.63 0.75
N VAL A 174 5.08 16.31 0.41
CA VAL A 174 6.37 16.16 1.10
C VAL A 174 6.25 16.70 2.52
N PRO A 175 6.51 15.87 3.56
CA PRO A 175 6.14 16.22 4.94
C PRO A 175 6.99 17.34 5.55
N ILE A 176 8.23 17.49 5.12
CA ILE A 176 9.17 18.51 5.60
C ILE A 176 10.07 19.01 4.46
N ASN A 177 10.78 20.11 4.68
CA ASN A 177 11.88 20.48 3.79
C ASN A 177 13.01 19.45 3.93
N MET A 178 13.47 18.91 2.80
CA MET A 178 14.55 17.92 2.74
C MET A 178 15.73 18.52 2.00
N ASN A 179 16.87 18.63 2.69
CA ASN A 179 18.11 19.17 2.14
C ASN A 179 19.29 18.33 2.63
N TYR A 180 19.67 17.34 1.83
CA TYR A 180 20.71 16.37 2.17
C TYR A 180 21.57 16.06 0.97
N ASP A 181 22.89 16.24 1.13
CA ASP A 181 23.91 15.93 0.15
C ASP A 181 24.89 14.91 0.73
N ASP A 182 25.13 13.84 -0.01
CA ASP A 182 26.11 12.80 0.29
C ASP A 182 26.83 12.38 -1.01
N SER A 183 28.00 12.95 -1.23
CA SER A 183 28.79 12.67 -2.43
C SER A 183 29.31 11.23 -2.48
N SER A 184 29.42 10.55 -1.34
CA SER A 184 29.87 9.14 -1.27
C SER A 184 28.82 8.18 -1.81
N GLN A 185 27.55 8.58 -1.76
CA GLN A 185 26.42 7.83 -2.27
C GLN A 185 25.84 8.42 -3.57
N ASN A 186 26.48 9.44 -4.13
CA ASN A 186 25.97 10.22 -5.26
C ASN A 186 24.50 10.64 -5.05
N LEU A 187 24.18 11.08 -3.82
CA LEU A 187 22.82 11.41 -3.40
C LEU A 187 22.71 12.89 -3.09
N ALA A 188 21.79 13.56 -3.77
CA ALA A 188 21.41 14.94 -3.51
C ALA A 188 19.88 15.04 -3.40
N ILE A 189 19.39 15.48 -2.24
CA ILE A 189 17.96 15.57 -1.94
C ILE A 189 17.61 17.01 -1.64
N HIS A 190 16.86 17.66 -2.53
CA HIS A 190 16.41 19.03 -2.39
C HIS A 190 14.90 19.11 -2.66
N LEU A 191 14.08 18.79 -1.64
CA LEU A 191 12.63 18.82 -1.73
C LEU A 191 12.06 19.85 -0.75
N LYS A 192 11.10 20.63 -1.20
CA LYS A 192 10.36 21.54 -0.33
C LYS A 192 9.16 20.82 0.29
N LYS A 193 8.79 21.22 1.51
CA LYS A 193 7.56 20.77 2.13
C LYS A 193 6.34 21.15 1.29
N GLY A 194 5.35 20.24 1.20
CA GLY A 194 4.08 20.47 0.54
C GLY A 194 3.89 19.65 -0.73
N VAL A 195 2.71 19.76 -1.31
CA VAL A 195 2.30 19.00 -2.50
C VAL A 195 3.12 19.41 -3.71
N GLN A 196 3.77 18.45 -4.33
CA GLN A 196 4.57 18.63 -5.54
C GLN A 196 4.63 17.36 -6.36
N LYS A 197 4.86 17.50 -7.66
CA LYS A 197 5.04 16.37 -8.55
C LYS A 197 6.49 15.94 -8.57
N LEU A 198 6.76 14.73 -8.11
CA LEU A 198 8.11 14.16 -8.03
C LEU A 198 8.39 13.31 -9.28
N ASN A 199 9.56 13.53 -9.89
CA ASN A 199 10.12 12.60 -10.88
C ASN A 199 10.79 11.41 -10.16
N GLY A 200 11.36 10.47 -10.94
CA GLY A 200 11.99 9.28 -10.37
C GLY A 200 13.13 9.57 -9.41
N GLU A 201 14.03 10.48 -9.74
CA GLU A 201 15.18 10.85 -8.90
C GLU A 201 14.73 11.54 -7.60
N GLN A 202 13.73 12.42 -7.70
CA GLN A 202 13.13 13.08 -6.55
C GLN A 202 12.40 12.07 -5.63
N ALA A 203 11.72 11.10 -6.22
CA ALA A 203 11.07 10.01 -5.48
C ALA A 203 12.09 9.11 -4.77
N GLU A 204 13.20 8.76 -5.44
CA GLU A 204 14.32 8.05 -4.80
C GLU A 204 14.86 8.85 -3.62
N GLY A 205 15.13 10.13 -3.80
CA GLY A 205 15.57 11.02 -2.72
C GLY A 205 14.60 11.04 -1.55
N LEU A 206 13.29 11.17 -1.83
CA LEU A 206 12.23 11.15 -0.81
C LEU A 206 12.26 9.88 0.05
N VAL A 207 12.29 8.70 -0.57
CA VAL A 207 12.22 7.43 0.16
C VAL A 207 13.54 7.06 0.87
N ARG A 208 14.66 7.68 0.47
CA ARG A 208 15.97 7.54 1.13
C ARG A 208 16.19 8.56 2.24
N PHE A 209 15.45 9.68 2.23
CA PHE A 209 15.65 10.75 3.18
C PHE A 209 15.43 10.29 4.63
N ARG A 210 16.35 10.64 5.51
CA ARG A 210 16.29 10.38 6.94
C ARG A 210 16.45 11.64 7.78
N LYS A 211 17.39 12.51 7.40
CA LYS A 211 17.68 13.77 8.06
C LYS A 211 18.40 14.72 7.11
N ASN A 212 18.33 16.01 7.39
CA ASN A 212 19.08 17.06 6.72
C ASN A 212 20.58 17.04 7.10
N ASN A 213 21.42 17.71 6.32
CA ASN A 213 22.85 17.85 6.66
C ASN A 213 23.09 18.59 7.99
N ASP A 214 22.18 19.47 8.41
CA ASP A 214 22.22 20.16 9.71
C ASP A 214 21.74 19.28 10.90
N GLY A 215 21.34 18.04 10.63
CA GLY A 215 20.86 17.09 11.61
C GLY A 215 19.35 17.16 11.89
N THR A 216 18.63 18.13 11.36
CA THR A 216 17.17 18.19 11.49
C THR A 216 16.50 17.03 10.75
N THR A 217 15.39 16.54 11.28
CA THR A 217 14.69 15.37 10.76
C THR A 217 13.17 15.54 10.85
N TYR A 218 12.43 14.49 10.61
CA TYR A 218 10.98 14.49 10.77
C TYR A 218 10.57 14.88 12.20
N PRO A 219 9.42 15.58 12.37
CA PRO A 219 8.88 15.84 13.69
C PRO A 219 8.57 14.54 14.44
N LEU A 220 8.65 14.58 15.77
CA LEU A 220 8.44 13.41 16.62
C LEU A 220 7.07 12.75 16.38
N GLU A 221 6.05 13.56 16.17
CA GLU A 221 4.67 13.11 15.86
C GLU A 221 4.55 12.46 14.47
N TYR A 222 5.47 12.77 13.55
CA TYR A 222 5.55 12.11 12.24
C TYR A 222 6.32 10.79 12.31
N GLY A 223 7.14 10.60 13.37
CA GLY A 223 7.88 9.37 13.62
C GLY A 223 9.38 9.52 13.75
N ASP A 224 9.94 10.73 13.81
CA ASP A 224 11.37 10.98 13.96
C ASP A 224 12.28 10.09 13.08
N ASN A 225 13.41 10.57 12.64
CA ASN A 225 14.49 9.81 11.93
C ASN A 225 13.99 8.65 11.05
N ASP A 226 14.30 7.42 11.46
CA ASP A 226 14.03 6.20 10.69
C ASP A 226 12.54 5.84 10.63
N LEU A 227 11.80 6.08 11.70
CA LEU A 227 10.34 5.83 11.73
C LEU A 227 9.61 6.80 10.80
N GLY A 228 10.03 8.08 10.75
CA GLY A 228 9.51 9.06 9.80
C GLY A 228 9.78 8.65 8.35
N ARG A 229 10.99 8.14 8.05
CA ARG A 229 11.30 7.59 6.73
C ARG A 229 10.40 6.41 6.37
N MET A 230 10.22 5.46 7.28
CA MET A 230 9.34 4.30 7.06
C MET A 230 7.88 4.72 6.81
N ARG A 231 7.40 5.75 7.50
CA ARG A 231 6.09 6.34 7.25
C ARG A 231 6.02 6.94 5.85
N THR A 232 6.97 7.80 5.48
CA THR A 232 7.05 8.41 4.15
C THR A 232 7.10 7.36 3.04
N GLN A 233 7.84 6.26 3.24
CA GLN A 233 7.90 5.15 2.30
C GLN A 233 6.53 4.50 2.09
N ARG A 234 5.78 4.21 3.16
CA ARG A 234 4.42 3.63 3.04
C ARG A 234 3.45 4.59 2.35
N GLU A 235 3.42 5.84 2.78
CA GLU A 235 2.57 6.87 2.17
C GLU A 235 2.90 7.04 0.68
N PHE A 236 4.20 7.03 0.33
CA PHE A 236 4.63 7.12 -1.06
C PHE A 236 4.23 5.88 -1.89
N ILE A 237 4.38 4.67 -1.34
CA ILE A 237 3.95 3.43 -2.01
C ILE A 237 2.42 3.46 -2.24
N THR A 238 1.66 3.90 -1.26
CA THR A 238 0.20 4.05 -1.36
C THR A 238 -0.17 5.03 -2.48
N GLU A 239 0.48 6.21 -2.51
CA GLU A 239 0.20 7.23 -3.51
C GLU A 239 0.68 6.82 -4.92
N LEU A 240 1.85 6.16 -5.02
CA LEU A 240 2.33 5.56 -6.27
C LEU A 240 1.34 4.53 -6.82
N THR A 241 0.81 3.65 -5.95
CA THR A 241 -0.20 2.65 -6.31
C THR A 241 -1.48 3.33 -6.82
N LYS A 242 -2.00 4.30 -6.07
CA LYS A 242 -3.18 5.08 -6.43
C LYS A 242 -3.03 5.75 -7.81
N GLN A 243 -1.92 6.42 -8.06
CA GLN A 243 -1.70 7.11 -9.31
C GLN A 243 -1.42 6.16 -10.47
N THR A 244 -0.78 5.01 -10.22
CA THR A 244 -0.59 3.95 -11.23
C THR A 244 -1.93 3.36 -11.69
N LEU A 245 -2.86 3.14 -10.78
CA LEU A 245 -4.19 2.57 -11.07
C LEU A 245 -5.18 3.59 -11.67
N GLN A 246 -4.81 4.87 -11.80
CA GLN A 246 -5.66 5.84 -12.50
C GLN A 246 -5.88 5.48 -13.97
N LEU A 247 -7.09 5.71 -14.49
CA LEU A 247 -7.49 5.39 -15.86
C LEU A 247 -6.48 5.83 -16.93
N LYS A 248 -5.88 7.02 -16.77
CA LYS A 248 -4.86 7.56 -17.68
C LYS A 248 -3.58 6.72 -17.77
N ASN A 249 -3.29 5.93 -16.73
CA ASN A 249 -2.08 5.10 -16.62
C ASN A 249 -2.34 3.62 -16.88
N ILE A 250 -3.62 3.19 -16.95
CA ILE A 250 -3.98 1.77 -17.18
C ILE A 250 -3.37 1.22 -18.46
N THR A 251 -3.30 2.02 -19.52
CA THR A 251 -2.65 1.60 -20.79
C THR A 251 -1.14 1.37 -20.62
N LYS A 252 -0.53 1.91 -19.58
CA LYS A 252 0.90 1.74 -19.26
C LYS A 252 1.19 0.57 -18.33
N ILE A 253 0.16 -0.12 -17.81
CA ILE A 253 0.35 -1.26 -16.90
C ILE A 253 1.23 -2.34 -17.51
N GLY A 254 1.16 -2.57 -18.84
CA GLY A 254 2.05 -3.47 -19.54
C GLY A 254 3.53 -3.08 -19.43
N ASN A 255 3.84 -1.82 -19.68
CA ASN A 255 5.21 -1.28 -19.54
C ASN A 255 5.68 -1.34 -18.09
N PHE A 256 4.80 -0.99 -17.15
CA PHE A 256 5.06 -1.07 -15.71
C PHE A 256 5.45 -2.49 -15.29
N PHE A 257 4.70 -3.48 -15.79
CA PHE A 257 4.99 -4.89 -15.55
C PHE A 257 6.34 -5.31 -16.14
N ASP A 258 6.70 -4.83 -17.34
CA ASP A 258 7.98 -5.13 -17.98
C ASP A 258 9.15 -4.47 -17.21
N ILE A 259 8.99 -3.24 -16.69
CA ILE A 259 9.97 -2.57 -15.83
C ILE A 259 10.18 -3.38 -14.55
N VAL A 260 9.09 -3.79 -13.87
CA VAL A 260 9.17 -4.65 -12.68
C VAL A 260 9.90 -5.94 -12.99
N LYS A 261 9.52 -6.65 -14.05
CA LYS A 261 10.15 -7.92 -14.44
C LYS A 261 11.63 -7.79 -14.75
N LYS A 262 12.07 -6.67 -15.33
CA LYS A 262 13.45 -6.39 -15.69
C LYS A 262 14.32 -6.04 -14.47
N ASN A 263 13.77 -5.25 -13.53
CA ASN A 263 14.54 -4.57 -12.49
C ASN A 263 14.32 -5.14 -11.08
N VAL A 264 13.59 -6.25 -10.97
CA VAL A 264 13.21 -6.85 -9.69
C VAL A 264 13.79 -8.25 -9.57
N THR A 265 14.43 -8.53 -8.45
CA THR A 265 14.82 -9.90 -8.08
C THR A 265 13.70 -10.54 -7.25
N THR A 266 13.22 -11.71 -7.67
CA THR A 266 12.12 -12.40 -6.99
C THR A 266 12.22 -13.90 -7.16
N ASN A 267 11.58 -14.65 -6.25
CA ASN A 267 11.36 -16.09 -6.40
C ASN A 267 10.04 -16.46 -7.10
N PHE A 268 9.26 -15.48 -7.55
CA PHE A 268 8.10 -15.77 -8.39
C PHE A 268 8.53 -16.43 -9.71
N LYS A 269 8.02 -17.63 -9.96
CA LYS A 269 8.29 -18.37 -11.20
C LYS A 269 7.21 -18.12 -12.26
N ASN A 270 5.96 -17.95 -11.83
CA ASN A 270 4.82 -17.80 -12.73
C ASN A 270 4.27 -16.38 -12.72
N TRP A 271 4.78 -15.56 -13.62
CA TRP A 271 4.35 -14.17 -13.81
C TRP A 271 2.91 -14.03 -14.33
N SER A 272 2.30 -15.09 -14.89
CA SER A 272 0.90 -15.01 -15.35
C SER A 272 -0.06 -14.83 -14.18
N VAL A 273 0.22 -15.44 -13.04
CA VAL A 273 -0.58 -15.29 -11.82
C VAL A 273 -0.58 -13.83 -11.34
N ILE A 274 0.57 -13.15 -11.42
CA ILE A 274 0.67 -11.73 -11.05
C ILE A 274 -0.25 -10.85 -11.91
N LYS A 275 -0.38 -11.17 -13.21
CA LYS A 275 -1.29 -10.44 -14.11
C LYS A 275 -2.75 -10.56 -13.69
N ASP A 276 -3.15 -11.73 -13.17
CA ASP A 276 -4.51 -11.92 -12.68
C ASP A 276 -4.76 -11.03 -11.46
N TYR A 277 -3.84 -10.97 -10.48
CA TYR A 277 -3.96 -10.03 -9.35
C TYR A 277 -4.00 -8.56 -9.79
N ILE A 278 -3.14 -8.16 -10.75
CA ILE A 278 -3.15 -6.79 -11.29
C ILE A 278 -4.49 -6.47 -11.95
N ALA A 279 -5.08 -7.44 -12.67
CA ALA A 279 -6.38 -7.25 -13.30
C ALA A 279 -7.47 -6.86 -12.28
N TYR A 280 -7.52 -7.53 -11.14
CA TYR A 280 -8.49 -7.22 -10.08
C TYR A 280 -8.11 -5.97 -9.26
N ALA A 281 -6.83 -5.61 -9.21
CA ALA A 281 -6.37 -4.40 -8.54
C ALA A 281 -6.73 -3.11 -9.29
N VAL A 282 -7.17 -3.15 -10.54
CA VAL A 282 -7.62 -1.96 -11.30
C VAL A 282 -8.80 -1.25 -10.61
N ASP A 283 -9.63 -2.00 -9.91
CA ASP A 283 -10.78 -1.48 -9.16
C ASP A 283 -10.47 -1.21 -7.69
N PHE A 284 -9.22 -1.43 -7.28
CA PHE A 284 -8.80 -1.32 -5.89
C PHE A 284 -8.87 0.13 -5.41
N ASP A 285 -9.58 0.34 -4.31
CA ASP A 285 -9.58 1.62 -3.60
C ASP A 285 -8.41 1.65 -2.61
N THR A 286 -7.50 2.58 -2.81
CA THR A 286 -6.31 2.72 -1.97
C THR A 286 -6.63 3.18 -0.54
N GLU A 287 -7.85 3.64 -0.25
CA GLU A 287 -8.29 3.87 1.12
C GLU A 287 -8.46 2.56 1.92
N ASN A 288 -8.58 1.43 1.21
CA ASN A 288 -8.58 0.09 1.81
C ASN A 288 -7.16 -0.45 2.10
N ILE A 289 -6.12 0.39 2.04
CA ILE A 289 -4.77 0.01 2.47
C ILE A 289 -4.61 0.28 3.96
N GLN A 290 -4.46 -0.78 4.73
CA GLN A 290 -4.07 -0.69 6.13
C GLN A 290 -2.55 -0.66 6.24
N THR A 291 -2.01 0.24 7.06
CA THR A 291 -0.57 0.37 7.23
C THR A 291 -0.18 0.28 8.70
N ALA A 292 0.87 -0.48 9.00
CA ALA A 292 1.39 -0.63 10.34
C ALA A 292 2.93 -0.68 10.37
N ILE A 293 3.48 -0.52 11.56
CA ILE A 293 4.89 -0.79 11.86
C ILE A 293 4.94 -1.92 12.87
N LEU A 294 5.94 -2.79 12.74
CA LEU A 294 6.24 -3.83 13.74
C LEU A 294 6.29 -3.19 15.15
N PRO A 295 5.53 -3.69 16.12
CA PRO A 295 5.55 -3.19 17.50
C PRO A 295 6.91 -3.41 18.18
N GLY A 296 7.39 -2.41 18.92
CA GLY A 296 8.65 -2.49 19.63
C GLY A 296 9.25 -1.11 19.89
N GLU A 297 10.48 -1.09 20.37
CA GLU A 297 11.18 0.14 20.75
C GLU A 297 12.66 0.10 20.40
N ALA A 298 13.30 1.25 20.35
CA ALA A 298 14.75 1.34 20.22
C ALA A 298 15.43 0.94 21.55
N GLY A 299 16.45 0.11 21.50
CA GLY A 299 17.18 -0.33 22.67
C GLY A 299 18.62 -0.69 22.35
N TYR A 300 19.39 -1.07 23.38
CA TYR A 300 20.78 -1.39 23.24
C TYR A 300 21.08 -2.82 23.70
N TYR A 301 21.75 -3.60 22.85
CA TYR A 301 22.35 -4.88 23.19
C TYR A 301 23.84 -4.82 22.90
N ASN A 302 24.68 -5.20 23.87
CA ASN A 302 26.13 -5.20 23.73
C ASN A 302 26.66 -3.92 23.06
N LYS A 303 26.31 -2.72 23.60
CA LYS A 303 26.69 -1.36 23.14
C LYS A 303 26.17 -0.93 21.75
N TYR A 304 25.46 -1.75 21.03
CA TYR A 304 24.90 -1.41 19.72
C TYR A 304 23.40 -1.14 19.81
N SER A 305 22.95 -0.16 19.08
CA SER A 305 21.51 0.17 18.97
C SER A 305 20.78 -0.81 18.06
N PHE A 306 19.62 -1.28 18.50
CA PHE A 306 18.72 -2.16 17.76
C PHE A 306 17.29 -1.66 17.93
N PHE A 307 16.40 -2.12 17.04
CA PHE A 307 14.97 -2.13 17.28
C PHE A 307 14.61 -3.48 17.92
N ILE A 308 14.02 -3.41 19.11
CA ILE A 308 13.63 -4.57 19.92
C ILE A 308 12.14 -4.72 19.78
N TYR A 309 11.68 -5.71 19.00
CA TYR A 309 10.27 -5.93 18.77
C TYR A 309 9.60 -6.62 19.97
N ASP A 310 8.32 -6.30 20.18
CA ASP A 310 7.45 -6.96 21.16
C ASP A 310 6.70 -8.10 20.46
N GLN A 311 7.03 -9.36 20.82
CA GLN A 311 6.43 -10.53 20.19
C GLN A 311 4.92 -10.60 20.43
N LYS A 312 4.45 -10.32 21.67
CA LYS A 312 3.06 -10.42 22.03
C LYS A 312 2.20 -9.41 21.26
N GLU A 313 2.65 -8.16 21.19
CA GLU A 313 1.93 -7.13 20.43
C GLU A 313 2.08 -7.36 18.91
N THR A 314 3.17 -7.99 18.46
CA THR A 314 3.34 -8.42 17.07
C THR A 314 2.32 -9.49 16.69
N ASP A 315 2.18 -10.55 17.50
CA ASP A 315 1.23 -11.65 17.24
C ASP A 315 -0.21 -11.11 17.14
N LYS A 316 -0.57 -10.18 18.03
CA LYS A 316 -1.87 -9.54 18.05
C LYS A 316 -2.12 -8.68 16.81
N LEU A 317 -1.13 -7.85 16.44
CA LEU A 317 -1.20 -7.00 15.25
C LEU A 317 -1.28 -7.83 13.95
N VAL A 318 -0.51 -8.91 13.87
CA VAL A 318 -0.52 -9.79 12.69
C VAL A 318 -1.87 -10.49 12.55
N LYS A 319 -2.44 -10.99 13.65
CA LYS A 319 -3.78 -11.58 13.65
C LYS A 319 -4.81 -10.58 13.14
N GLU A 320 -4.82 -9.37 13.67
CA GLU A 320 -5.73 -8.30 13.25
C GLU A 320 -5.57 -7.96 11.76
N LEU A 321 -4.34 -7.77 11.29
CA LEU A 321 -4.07 -7.26 9.93
C LEU A 321 -4.17 -8.32 8.83
N PHE A 322 -3.87 -9.59 9.12
CA PHE A 322 -3.73 -10.62 8.08
C PHE A 322 -4.74 -11.76 8.20
N GLU A 323 -5.20 -12.13 9.39
CA GLU A 323 -6.17 -13.21 9.57
C GLU A 323 -7.60 -12.72 9.40
N GLU A 324 -7.97 -11.58 9.98
CA GLU A 324 -9.31 -11.01 9.80
C GLU A 324 -9.60 -10.60 8.35
N GLN A 325 -8.57 -10.22 7.58
CA GLN A 325 -8.72 -9.94 6.15
C GLN A 325 -9.00 -11.18 5.30
N ASN A 326 -8.58 -12.35 5.76
CA ASN A 326 -8.72 -13.61 5.02
C ASN A 326 -10.06 -14.31 5.28
N GLY A 327 -10.93 -13.72 6.12
CA GLY A 327 -12.24 -14.29 6.42
C GLY A 327 -12.18 -15.60 7.25
N VAL A 328 -11.05 -15.89 7.87
CA VAL A 328 -10.91 -16.99 8.85
C VAL A 328 -11.41 -16.47 10.19
N ILE A 329 -12.71 -16.30 10.31
CA ILE A 329 -13.36 -16.30 11.62
C ILE A 329 -13.48 -17.78 11.99
N GLU A 330 -12.63 -18.28 12.86
CA GLU A 330 -12.98 -19.48 13.62
C GLU A 330 -14.23 -19.11 14.42
N GLU A 331 -15.38 -19.62 13.96
CA GLU A 331 -16.60 -19.66 14.76
C GLU A 331 -16.26 -20.49 16.01
N GLU A 332 -15.91 -19.85 17.11
CA GLU A 332 -16.14 -20.46 18.42
C GLU A 332 -17.64 -20.66 18.55
N ASN A 333 -18.07 -21.90 18.31
CA ASN A 333 -19.40 -22.37 18.59
C ASN A 333 -19.77 -22.06 20.04
N GLN A 334 -20.57 -21.04 20.26
CA GLN A 334 -21.48 -20.97 21.39
C GLN A 334 -22.88 -20.64 20.84
N ALA A 335 -23.67 -21.70 20.75
CA ALA A 335 -25.09 -21.55 20.59
C ALA A 335 -25.67 -20.88 21.85
N ASP A 336 -26.28 -19.72 21.71
CA ASP A 336 -27.61 -19.53 22.27
C ASP A 336 -28.34 -18.32 21.64
N ASN A 337 -29.62 -18.56 21.35
CA ASN A 337 -30.58 -17.60 20.88
C ASN A 337 -30.88 -16.55 21.95
N THR A 338 -30.88 -15.25 21.65
CA THR A 338 -32.06 -14.39 21.92
C THR A 338 -31.82 -12.93 21.46
N THR A 339 -32.60 -12.52 20.47
CA THR A 339 -33.26 -11.20 20.25
C THR A 339 -32.55 -9.91 20.60
N SER A 340 -32.15 -9.20 19.50
CA SER A 340 -32.21 -7.74 19.27
C SER A 340 -32.67 -6.84 20.44
N ASN A 341 -31.69 -6.16 21.08
CA ASN A 341 -31.77 -4.81 21.66
C ASN A 341 -30.57 -4.40 22.57
N GLU A 342 -29.47 -5.20 22.63
CA GLU A 342 -28.35 -4.91 23.55
C GLU A 342 -27.10 -4.31 22.88
N THR A 343 -27.07 -4.14 21.56
CA THR A 343 -25.82 -3.78 20.81
C THR A 343 -25.35 -2.36 21.06
N VAL A 344 -26.25 -1.42 21.35
CA VAL A 344 -25.90 0.01 21.57
C VAL A 344 -25.30 0.26 22.96
N ASN A 345 -25.72 -0.51 23.97
CA ASN A 345 -25.22 -0.35 25.34
C ASN A 345 -23.84 -1.01 25.59
N SER A 346 -23.52 -2.09 24.86
CA SER A 346 -22.22 -2.78 25.00
C SER A 346 -21.09 -1.97 24.37
N GLN A 347 -21.31 -1.34 23.24
CA GLN A 347 -20.30 -0.56 22.50
C GLN A 347 -19.90 0.72 23.26
N ASN A 348 -20.88 1.42 23.86
CA ASN A 348 -20.61 2.58 24.73
C ASN A 348 -19.81 2.21 25.99
N SER A 349 -19.96 0.98 26.52
CA SER A 349 -19.18 0.52 27.67
C SER A 349 -17.73 0.14 27.32
N GLU A 350 -17.45 -0.30 26.12
CA GLU A 350 -16.09 -0.56 25.63
C GLU A 350 -15.38 0.75 25.26
N ASN A 351 -16.03 1.64 24.53
CA ASN A 351 -15.50 2.94 24.12
C ASN A 351 -15.05 3.80 25.33
N SER A 352 -15.79 3.73 26.45
CA SER A 352 -15.46 4.47 27.66
C SER A 352 -14.15 4.03 28.35
N LYS A 353 -13.66 2.82 28.08
CA LYS A 353 -12.40 2.30 28.61
C LYS A 353 -11.18 2.78 27.82
N ILE A 354 -11.37 3.23 26.58
CA ILE A 354 -10.31 3.69 25.69
C ILE A 354 -9.89 5.12 26.06
N LYS A 355 -8.65 5.29 26.48
CA LYS A 355 -8.08 6.59 26.83
C LYS A 355 -7.54 7.30 25.60
N ILE A 356 -8.19 8.39 25.20
CA ILE A 356 -7.79 9.18 24.04
C ILE A 356 -7.05 10.45 24.48
N GLU A 357 -5.88 10.70 23.92
CA GLU A 357 -5.22 12.01 23.93
C GLU A 357 -5.51 12.71 22.60
N LEU A 358 -6.17 13.86 22.67
CA LEU A 358 -6.57 14.64 21.52
C LEU A 358 -5.77 15.94 21.43
N LEU A 359 -4.97 16.11 20.39
CA LEU A 359 -4.08 17.25 20.17
C LEU A 359 -4.57 18.12 19.01
N ASN A 360 -4.56 19.43 19.18
CA ASN A 360 -4.83 20.38 18.12
C ASN A 360 -3.60 20.63 17.25
N GLY A 361 -3.56 20.08 16.05
CA GLY A 361 -2.58 20.35 15.01
C GLY A 361 -3.15 21.18 13.85
N SER A 362 -4.41 21.61 13.90
CA SER A 362 -5.03 22.42 12.83
C SER A 362 -4.63 23.90 12.88
N GLY A 363 -4.28 24.39 14.08
CA GLY A 363 -4.10 25.80 14.36
C GLY A 363 -5.39 26.53 14.79
N ASP A 364 -6.57 25.88 14.63
CA ASP A 364 -7.87 26.42 15.05
C ASP A 364 -8.36 25.70 16.32
N LYS A 365 -8.50 26.45 17.42
CA LYS A 365 -8.92 25.90 18.72
C LYS A 365 -10.39 25.40 18.72
N THR A 366 -11.21 25.92 17.85
CA THR A 366 -12.64 25.52 17.77
C THR A 366 -12.78 24.07 17.32
N LEU A 367 -11.89 23.60 16.43
CA LEU A 367 -11.88 22.24 15.91
C LEU A 367 -11.55 21.21 16.98
N LEU A 368 -10.65 21.54 17.93
CA LEU A 368 -10.37 20.67 19.07
C LEU A 368 -11.63 20.47 19.95
N THR A 369 -12.37 21.55 20.19
CA THR A 369 -13.60 21.50 20.99
C THR A 369 -14.68 20.68 20.27
N LYS A 370 -14.82 20.85 18.95
CA LYS A 370 -15.76 20.11 18.11
C LYS A 370 -15.43 18.61 18.14
N ALA A 371 -14.20 18.23 17.84
CA ALA A 371 -13.77 16.82 17.86
C ALA A 371 -13.93 16.17 19.26
N THR A 372 -13.61 16.92 20.31
CA THR A 372 -13.82 16.44 21.69
C THR A 372 -15.28 16.13 21.97
N LYS A 373 -16.19 16.97 21.50
CA LYS A 373 -17.64 16.77 21.66
C LYS A 373 -18.12 15.54 20.89
N GLU A 374 -17.77 15.42 19.63
CA GLU A 374 -18.17 14.29 18.75
C GLU A 374 -17.70 12.95 19.32
N LEU A 375 -16.44 12.86 19.76
CA LEU A 375 -15.91 11.64 20.37
C LEU A 375 -16.62 11.28 21.67
N LYS A 376 -16.92 12.27 22.53
CA LYS A 376 -17.66 12.04 23.78
C LYS A 376 -19.10 11.63 23.55
N GLU A 377 -19.77 12.16 22.55
CA GLU A 377 -21.14 11.78 22.16
C GLU A 377 -21.21 10.32 21.69
N LYS A 378 -20.11 9.77 21.17
CA LYS A 378 -19.96 8.35 20.82
C LYS A 378 -19.43 7.49 21.97
N GLY A 379 -19.35 8.03 23.18
CA GLY A 379 -18.96 7.33 24.40
C GLY A 379 -17.46 7.18 24.63
N TYR A 380 -16.61 7.80 23.81
CA TYR A 380 -15.16 7.73 23.98
C TYR A 380 -14.66 8.57 25.17
N ASN A 381 -13.63 8.06 25.87
CA ASN A 381 -12.98 8.76 26.97
C ASN A 381 -11.84 9.66 26.44
N VAL A 382 -12.15 10.92 26.12
CA VAL A 382 -11.11 11.91 25.83
C VAL A 382 -10.41 12.29 27.15
N TYR A 383 -9.38 11.51 27.48
CA TYR A 383 -8.63 11.56 28.75
C TYR A 383 -7.77 12.82 28.84
N LYS A 384 -7.18 13.27 27.74
CA LYS A 384 -6.29 14.43 27.70
C LYS A 384 -6.48 15.22 26.41
N THR A 385 -6.45 16.55 26.50
CA THR A 385 -6.44 17.45 25.35
C THR A 385 -5.22 18.37 25.41
N GLY A 386 -4.71 18.79 24.25
CA GLY A 386 -3.56 19.68 24.16
C GLY A 386 -3.42 20.34 22.81
N THR A 387 -2.33 21.06 22.61
CA THR A 387 -1.94 21.63 21.33
C THR A 387 -0.72 20.87 20.81
N ASN A 388 -0.75 20.47 19.54
CA ASN A 388 0.39 19.89 18.88
C ASN A 388 1.44 20.98 18.60
N GLU A 389 2.73 20.65 18.72
CA GLU A 389 3.82 21.63 18.51
C GLU A 389 3.80 22.24 17.11
N ASN A 390 3.42 21.45 16.12
CA ASN A 390 3.36 21.86 14.73
C ASN A 390 1.94 21.78 14.18
N VAL A 391 1.63 22.67 13.25
CA VAL A 391 0.39 22.59 12.47
C VAL A 391 0.54 21.48 11.43
N VAL A 392 -0.45 20.57 11.38
CA VAL A 392 -0.47 19.43 10.43
C VAL A 392 -1.60 19.58 9.43
N SER A 393 -1.36 19.12 8.22
CA SER A 393 -2.33 19.22 7.12
C SER A 393 -3.45 18.19 7.26
N ARG A 394 -3.12 16.99 7.76
CA ARG A 394 -4.03 15.87 7.91
C ARG A 394 -4.19 15.44 9.35
N THR A 395 -5.38 15.00 9.69
CA THR A 395 -5.68 14.36 10.97
C THR A 395 -5.01 12.99 11.03
N VAL A 396 -4.41 12.68 12.18
CA VAL A 396 -3.73 11.41 12.42
C VAL A 396 -4.31 10.73 13.65
N ILE A 397 -4.64 9.45 13.53
CA ILE A 397 -5.16 8.59 14.60
C ILE A 397 -4.10 7.53 14.90
N MET A 398 -3.37 7.69 16.00
CA MET A 398 -2.28 6.79 16.40
C MET A 398 -2.77 5.77 17.42
N ASN A 399 -2.78 4.51 17.06
CA ASN A 399 -2.97 3.40 17.99
C ASN A 399 -1.70 3.22 18.84
N LYS A 400 -1.78 3.47 20.15
CA LYS A 400 -0.63 3.48 21.07
C LYS A 400 -0.51 2.21 21.92
N THR A 401 -1.60 1.44 22.09
CA THR A 401 -1.64 0.24 22.93
C THR A 401 -2.25 -0.97 22.22
N ALA A 402 -2.24 -0.96 20.86
CA ALA A 402 -2.83 -2.01 20.03
C ALA A 402 -4.32 -2.26 20.35
N VAL A 403 -5.11 -1.21 20.54
CA VAL A 403 -6.58 -1.35 20.58
C VAL A 403 -7.07 -1.90 19.24
N LYS A 404 -8.22 -2.60 19.26
CA LYS A 404 -8.80 -3.20 18.06
C LYS A 404 -8.95 -2.18 16.94
N SER A 405 -8.66 -2.56 15.69
CA SER A 405 -8.76 -1.68 14.52
C SER A 405 -10.17 -1.10 14.35
N VAL A 406 -11.20 -1.86 14.66
CA VAL A 406 -12.59 -1.39 14.65
C VAL A 406 -12.80 -0.12 15.47
N ILE A 407 -12.04 0.07 16.54
CA ILE A 407 -12.11 1.27 17.39
C ILE A 407 -11.47 2.47 16.69
N THR A 408 -10.33 2.29 16.05
CA THR A 408 -9.65 3.36 15.28
C THR A 408 -10.42 3.74 14.03
N GLU A 409 -11.06 2.76 13.39
CA GLU A 409 -11.96 3.01 12.24
C GLU A 409 -13.24 3.74 12.68
N ASP A 410 -13.87 3.34 13.78
CA ASP A 410 -15.03 4.04 14.34
C ASP A 410 -14.68 5.50 14.71
N ILE A 411 -13.51 5.73 15.30
CA ILE A 411 -13.00 7.08 15.57
C ILE A 411 -12.82 7.88 14.28
N LYS A 412 -12.27 7.26 13.22
CA LYS A 412 -12.13 7.89 11.90
C LYS A 412 -13.50 8.23 11.31
N GLU A 413 -14.47 7.34 11.43
CA GLU A 413 -15.86 7.58 10.97
C GLU A 413 -16.50 8.73 11.73
N VAL A 414 -16.32 8.79 13.05
CA VAL A 414 -16.82 9.88 13.90
C VAL A 414 -16.24 11.24 13.49
N LEU A 415 -14.95 11.30 13.20
CA LEU A 415 -14.26 12.53 12.80
C LEU A 415 -14.42 12.85 11.31
N GLY A 416 -14.85 11.89 10.49
CA GLY A 416 -14.96 12.01 9.03
C GLY A 416 -13.63 12.11 8.29
N VAL A 417 -12.50 12.13 9.00
CA VAL A 417 -11.13 12.22 8.49
C VAL A 417 -10.17 11.50 9.45
N GLY A 418 -8.98 11.15 8.98
CA GLY A 418 -7.89 10.66 9.81
C GLY A 418 -7.09 9.53 9.14
N ASP A 419 -5.78 9.66 9.19
CA ASP A 419 -4.84 8.62 8.79
C ASP A 419 -4.55 7.73 10.01
N ILE A 420 -5.02 6.47 9.98
CA ILE A 420 -4.83 5.52 11.08
C ILE A 420 -3.40 4.99 11.04
N GLN A 421 -2.73 5.02 12.18
CA GLN A 421 -1.35 4.57 12.35
C GLN A 421 -1.21 3.74 13.62
N SER A 422 -0.44 2.66 13.53
CA SER A 422 -0.01 1.90 14.69
C SER A 422 1.36 2.38 15.16
N SER A 423 1.43 2.85 16.40
CA SER A 423 2.67 3.28 17.07
C SER A 423 2.64 2.81 18.52
N VAL A 424 2.52 1.47 18.66
CA VAL A 424 2.37 0.80 19.95
C VAL A 424 3.62 0.98 20.78
N SER A 425 3.43 1.38 22.05
CA SER A 425 4.49 1.51 23.04
C SER A 425 3.97 1.07 24.40
N SER A 426 4.70 0.15 25.05
CA SER A 426 4.37 -0.34 26.39
C SER A 426 4.44 0.73 27.48
N SER A 427 5.10 1.87 27.21
CA SER A 427 5.16 3.03 28.08
C SER A 427 4.04 4.06 27.85
N SER A 428 3.13 3.81 26.91
CA SER A 428 2.05 4.76 26.63
C SER A 428 1.04 4.83 27.78
N THR A 429 0.71 6.05 28.20
CA THR A 429 -0.32 6.31 29.21
C THR A 429 -1.73 6.47 28.62
N VAL A 430 -1.82 6.45 27.29
CA VAL A 430 -3.06 6.57 26.52
C VAL A 430 -3.13 5.50 25.44
N ASP A 431 -4.33 5.08 25.10
CA ASP A 431 -4.56 4.01 24.14
C ASP A 431 -4.49 4.53 22.70
N ILE A 432 -5.03 5.71 22.48
CA ILE A 432 -5.06 6.35 21.17
C ILE A 432 -4.62 7.81 21.34
N ARG A 433 -3.75 8.27 20.42
CA ARG A 433 -3.43 9.69 20.25
C ARG A 433 -3.99 10.17 18.93
N ILE A 434 -4.76 11.24 18.97
CA ILE A 434 -5.33 11.89 17.78
C ILE A 434 -4.74 13.28 17.64
N ILE A 435 -4.20 13.60 16.45
CA ILE A 435 -3.75 14.96 16.11
C ILE A 435 -4.68 15.48 15.04
N ILE A 436 -5.51 16.46 15.39
CA ILE A 436 -6.46 17.09 14.46
C ILE A 436 -5.70 17.96 13.46
N GLY A 437 -5.84 17.67 12.18
CA GLY A 437 -5.25 18.41 11.07
C GLY A 437 -6.18 19.47 10.49
N LYS A 438 -5.71 20.16 9.44
CA LYS A 438 -6.50 21.16 8.69
C LYS A 438 -7.59 20.55 7.81
N ASP A 439 -7.57 19.26 7.57
CA ASP A 439 -8.57 18.49 6.83
C ASP A 439 -9.85 18.25 7.64
N TYR A 440 -9.79 18.31 8.96
CA TYR A 440 -10.97 18.27 9.82
C TYR A 440 -11.69 19.62 9.78
N LYS A 441 -13.01 19.61 9.57
CA LYS A 441 -13.83 20.83 9.37
C LYS A 441 -15.00 20.91 10.34
#